data_01734f79f7ad029c8b01b6b6454cecc2
#
_entry.id   01734f79f7ad029c8b01b6b6454cecc2
#
_cell.length_a   1.000
_cell.length_b   1.000
_cell.length_c   1.000
_cell.angle_alpha   90.00
_cell.angle_beta   90.00
_cell.angle_gamma   90.00
#
_symmetry.space_group_name_H-M   'P 1'
#
loop_
_entity.id
_entity.type
_entity.pdbx_description
1 polymer ?
#
loop_
_entity_poly.entity_id
_entity_poly.type
_entity_poly.pdbx_seq_one_letter_code
_entity_poly.pdbx_strand_id
1 'polypeptide(L)'
;MDAMDLSQRPPRKPRAELGGIIFLPRSIDKARAHRPGGDPGPYVLRGFTQHMLDMLGITQEAFVEVVAVAASDDDVLTSILARTSPEQIATWNAWVSARQPRNGDRVAALESYPWLGERPDLQLGLDVLEEDDNRYFAART
;
A
#
# COMPACT_ATOMS: atom_id res chain seq x y z
N MET A 1 -2.67 -8.86 -14.83
CA MET A 1 -3.61 -9.39 -13.79
C MET A 1 -4.97 -8.76 -13.98
N ASP A 2 -6.01 -9.48 -13.61
CA ASP A 2 -7.37 -9.01 -13.73
C ASP A 2 -7.62 -7.75 -12.91
N ALA A 3 -8.59 -6.94 -13.34
CA ALA A 3 -9.08 -5.80 -12.56
C ALA A 3 -9.65 -6.28 -11.22
N MET A 4 -9.63 -5.40 -10.22
CA MET A 4 -10.08 -5.71 -8.87
C MET A 4 -11.06 -4.64 -8.38
N ASP A 5 -12.03 -5.06 -7.58
CA ASP A 5 -12.99 -4.16 -6.94
C ASP A 5 -12.61 -3.97 -5.46
N LEU A 6 -12.24 -2.74 -5.11
CA LEU A 6 -11.94 -2.34 -3.74
C LEU A 6 -13.03 -1.45 -3.13
N SER A 7 -14.22 -1.41 -3.74
CA SER A 7 -15.35 -0.67 -3.18
C SER A 7 -16.06 -1.44 -2.07
N GLN A 8 -15.89 -2.77 -2.01
CA GLN A 8 -16.59 -3.64 -1.07
C GLN A 8 -15.66 -4.27 -0.02
N ARG A 9 -14.36 -4.21 -0.23
CA ARG A 9 -13.36 -4.78 0.67
C ARG A 9 -12.03 -4.05 0.50
N PRO A 10 -11.16 -4.05 1.54
CA PRO A 10 -9.87 -3.41 1.42
C PRO A 10 -8.90 -4.24 0.55
N PRO A 11 -7.81 -3.62 0.07
CA PRO A 11 -6.69 -4.38 -0.47
C PRO A 11 -6.05 -5.22 0.63
N ARG A 12 -5.12 -6.07 0.26
CA ARG A 12 -4.37 -6.87 1.23
C ARG A 12 -3.75 -5.97 2.31
N LYS A 13 -3.51 -6.54 3.48
CA LYS A 13 -3.07 -5.78 4.65
C LYS A 13 -1.78 -5.02 4.40
N PRO A 14 -1.61 -3.85 5.04
CA PRO A 14 -0.39 -3.06 4.85
C PRO A 14 0.90 -3.82 5.16
N ARG A 15 0.89 -4.70 6.16
CA ARG A 15 2.06 -5.48 6.56
C ARG A 15 2.30 -6.72 5.71
N ALA A 16 1.39 -7.09 4.81
CA ALA A 16 1.60 -8.25 3.94
C ALA A 16 2.84 -8.03 3.07
N GLU A 17 3.58 -9.11 2.84
CA GLU A 17 4.83 -9.10 2.07
C GLU A 17 4.72 -10.01 0.86
N LEU A 18 5.49 -9.68 -0.17
CA LEU A 18 5.71 -10.55 -1.32
C LEU A 18 7.20 -10.48 -1.64
N GLY A 19 7.87 -11.64 -1.61
CA GLY A 19 9.31 -11.70 -1.84
C GLY A 19 10.11 -10.87 -0.83
N GLY A 20 9.62 -10.73 0.40
CA GLY A 20 10.23 -9.92 1.43
C GLY A 20 10.02 -8.41 1.28
N ILE A 21 9.13 -7.97 0.37
CA ILE A 21 8.84 -6.53 0.17
C ILE A 21 7.52 -6.21 0.84
N ILE A 22 7.58 -5.45 1.93
CA ILE A 22 6.40 -4.99 2.69
C ILE A 22 5.55 -4.07 1.82
N PHE A 23 4.23 -4.18 1.91
CA PHE A 23 3.27 -3.33 1.22
C PHE A 23 3.10 -3.64 -0.28
N LEU A 24 3.95 -4.50 -0.85
CA LEU A 24 3.86 -4.83 -2.28
C LEU A 24 2.53 -5.51 -2.63
N PRO A 25 2.03 -6.51 -1.88
CA PRO A 25 0.72 -7.10 -2.19
C PRO A 25 -0.41 -6.07 -2.21
N ARG A 26 -0.43 -5.17 -1.25
CA ARG A 26 -1.41 -4.09 -1.18
C ARG A 26 -1.32 -3.15 -2.38
N SER A 27 -0.11 -2.79 -2.78
CA SER A 27 0.12 -1.94 -3.95
C SER A 27 -0.31 -2.60 -5.26
N ILE A 28 -0.10 -3.91 -5.38
CA ILE A 28 -0.59 -4.69 -6.53
C ILE A 28 -2.12 -4.63 -6.59
N ASP A 29 -2.80 -4.86 -5.48
CA ASP A 29 -4.26 -4.80 -5.42
C ASP A 29 -4.78 -3.42 -5.84
N LYS A 30 -4.16 -2.36 -5.37
CA LYS A 30 -4.52 -0.98 -5.73
C LYS A 30 -4.32 -0.72 -7.21
N ALA A 31 -3.20 -1.17 -7.79
CA ALA A 31 -2.94 -1.02 -9.22
C ALA A 31 -3.96 -1.80 -10.06
N ARG A 32 -4.33 -3.01 -9.62
CA ARG A 32 -5.38 -3.79 -10.29
C ARG A 32 -6.73 -3.09 -10.26
N ALA A 33 -7.05 -2.43 -9.15
CA ALA A 33 -8.31 -1.71 -9.01
C ALA A 33 -8.39 -0.46 -9.89
N HIS A 34 -7.26 0.12 -10.25
CA HIS A 34 -7.20 1.29 -11.15
C HIS A 34 -7.21 0.90 -12.63
N ARG A 35 -7.20 -0.40 -12.95
CA ARG A 35 -7.30 -0.88 -14.31
C ARG A 35 -8.71 -0.68 -14.87
N PRO A 36 -8.87 -0.60 -16.22
CA PRO A 36 -10.20 -0.61 -16.84
C PRO A 36 -11.02 -1.80 -16.34
N GLY A 37 -12.24 -1.52 -15.87
CA GLY A 37 -13.13 -2.54 -15.29
C GLY A 37 -12.94 -2.75 -13.78
N GLY A 38 -11.94 -2.12 -13.16
CA GLY A 38 -11.76 -2.14 -11.72
C GLY A 38 -12.51 -1.01 -11.02
N ASP A 39 -12.55 -1.08 -9.70
CA ASP A 39 -13.07 -0.01 -8.84
C ASP A 39 -12.11 0.21 -7.68
N PRO A 40 -11.39 1.37 -7.66
CA PRO A 40 -10.42 1.62 -6.61
C PRO A 40 -11.04 1.95 -5.25
N GLY A 41 -12.36 2.17 -5.15
CA GLY A 41 -12.98 2.61 -3.90
C GLY A 41 -12.29 3.88 -3.38
N PRO A 42 -11.94 3.94 -2.09
CA PRO A 42 -11.26 5.11 -1.52
C PRO A 42 -9.74 5.11 -1.73
N TYR A 43 -9.19 4.10 -2.43
CA TYR A 43 -7.74 3.89 -2.49
C TYR A 43 -7.10 4.59 -3.67
N VAL A 44 -5.89 5.11 -3.45
CA VAL A 44 -5.08 5.82 -4.46
C VAL A 44 -3.67 5.25 -4.48
N LEU A 45 -2.96 5.48 -5.59
CA LEU A 45 -1.56 5.02 -5.75
C LEU A 45 -0.54 6.01 -5.16
N ARG A 46 -0.99 6.93 -4.32
CA ARG A 46 -0.15 7.87 -3.57
C ARG A 46 0.18 7.31 -2.18
N GLY A 47 0.85 8.10 -1.36
CA GLY A 47 1.18 7.70 -0.01
C GLY A 47 2.27 6.63 0.01
N PHE A 48 2.07 5.57 0.78
CA PHE A 48 3.11 4.53 0.95
C PHE A 48 3.43 3.80 -0.36
N THR A 49 2.47 3.60 -1.25
CA THR A 49 2.76 2.99 -2.56
C THR A 49 3.77 3.85 -3.33
N GLN A 50 3.58 5.16 -3.36
CA GLN A 50 4.51 6.06 -4.05
C GLN A 50 5.88 6.08 -3.37
N HIS A 51 5.92 6.12 -2.05
CA HIS A 51 7.19 6.04 -1.31
C HIS A 51 7.92 4.73 -1.59
N MET A 52 7.19 3.61 -1.62
CA MET A 52 7.75 2.31 -1.97
C MET A 52 8.40 2.34 -3.35
N LEU A 53 7.66 2.82 -4.34
CA LEU A 53 8.15 2.88 -5.72
C LEU A 53 9.37 3.80 -5.85
N ASP A 54 9.34 4.96 -5.20
CA ASP A 54 10.47 5.89 -5.22
C ASP A 54 11.73 5.24 -4.63
N MET A 55 11.60 4.56 -3.49
CA MET A 55 12.73 3.90 -2.84
C MET A 55 13.23 2.68 -3.61
N LEU A 56 12.34 1.96 -4.29
CA LEU A 56 12.72 0.84 -5.14
C LEU A 56 13.27 1.27 -6.50
N GLY A 57 13.15 2.56 -6.84
CA GLY A 57 13.64 3.08 -8.12
C GLY A 57 12.75 2.73 -9.30
N ILE A 58 11.44 2.62 -9.08
CA ILE A 58 10.47 2.23 -10.10
C ILE A 58 9.45 3.36 -10.26
N THR A 59 9.16 3.75 -11.50
CA THR A 59 8.13 4.75 -11.75
C THR A 59 6.73 4.14 -11.54
N GLN A 60 5.76 4.98 -11.20
CA GLN A 60 4.37 4.54 -11.08
C GLN A 60 3.87 3.95 -12.40
N GLU A 61 4.22 4.58 -13.53
CA GLU A 61 3.82 4.10 -14.86
C GLU A 61 4.36 2.70 -15.14
N ALA A 62 5.64 2.45 -14.81
CA ALA A 62 6.25 1.14 -14.99
C ALA A 62 5.58 0.10 -14.09
N PHE A 63 5.27 0.45 -12.84
CA PHE A 63 4.59 -0.46 -11.91
C PHE A 63 3.20 -0.84 -12.42
N VAL A 64 2.41 0.13 -12.83
CA VAL A 64 1.07 -0.11 -13.38
C VAL A 64 1.13 -1.04 -14.59
N GLU A 65 2.09 -0.81 -15.48
CA GLU A 65 2.27 -1.66 -16.67
C GLU A 65 2.70 -3.08 -16.28
N VAL A 66 3.60 -3.23 -15.33
CA VAL A 66 4.03 -4.55 -14.82
C VAL A 66 2.81 -5.34 -14.30
N VAL A 67 1.97 -4.70 -13.49
CA VAL A 67 0.76 -5.33 -12.96
C VAL A 67 -0.23 -5.67 -14.08
N ALA A 68 -0.36 -4.77 -15.07
CA ALA A 68 -1.30 -4.98 -16.17
C ALA A 68 -0.99 -6.23 -16.99
N VAL A 69 0.30 -6.50 -17.28
CA VAL A 69 0.71 -7.61 -18.13
C VAL A 69 0.99 -8.90 -17.36
N ALA A 70 1.12 -8.85 -16.03
CA ALA A 70 1.41 -10.01 -15.21
C ALA A 70 0.21 -10.96 -15.13
N ALA A 71 0.48 -12.26 -15.05
CA ALA A 71 -0.54 -13.28 -14.82
C ALA A 71 -0.75 -13.57 -13.33
N SER A 72 0.24 -13.26 -12.49
CA SER A 72 0.24 -13.60 -11.07
C SER A 72 1.11 -12.64 -10.26
N ASP A 73 0.99 -12.70 -8.93
CA ASP A 73 1.89 -11.99 -8.02
C ASP A 73 3.36 -12.34 -8.28
N ASP A 74 3.66 -13.60 -8.54
CA ASP A 74 5.04 -14.03 -8.81
C ASP A 74 5.61 -13.38 -10.06
N ASP A 75 4.80 -13.17 -11.09
CA ASP A 75 5.23 -12.45 -12.29
C ASP A 75 5.56 -10.99 -11.97
N VAL A 76 4.73 -10.35 -11.14
CA VAL A 76 4.99 -8.99 -10.67
C VAL A 76 6.31 -8.95 -9.91
N LEU A 77 6.49 -9.88 -8.97
CA LEU A 77 7.72 -9.94 -8.16
C LEU A 77 8.96 -10.10 -9.03
N THR A 78 8.92 -11.02 -10.00
CA THR A 78 10.04 -11.22 -10.93
C THR A 78 10.41 -9.92 -11.65
N SER A 79 9.42 -9.18 -12.13
CA SER A 79 9.63 -7.89 -12.79
C SER A 79 10.19 -6.83 -11.87
N ILE A 80 9.70 -6.78 -10.62
CA ILE A 80 10.17 -5.83 -9.61
C ILE A 80 11.63 -6.12 -9.25
N LEU A 81 11.97 -7.38 -8.99
CA LEU A 81 13.33 -7.78 -8.62
C LEU A 81 14.35 -7.50 -9.73
N ALA A 82 13.91 -7.49 -10.99
CA ALA A 82 14.76 -7.14 -12.12
C ALA A 82 15.05 -5.63 -12.20
N ARG A 83 14.30 -4.80 -11.48
CA ARG A 83 14.37 -3.34 -11.52
C ARG A 83 14.91 -2.69 -10.25
N THR A 84 15.09 -3.45 -9.19
CA THR A 84 15.52 -2.93 -7.90
C THR A 84 16.70 -3.75 -7.35
N SER A 85 17.16 -3.42 -6.16
CA SER A 85 18.28 -4.10 -5.50
C SER A 85 17.92 -4.54 -4.09
N PRO A 86 18.64 -5.52 -3.51
CA PRO A 86 18.43 -5.91 -2.11
C PRO A 86 18.59 -4.73 -1.14
N GLU A 87 19.51 -3.80 -1.42
CA GLU A 87 19.72 -2.62 -0.58
C GLU A 87 18.54 -1.68 -0.62
N GLN A 88 17.95 -1.45 -1.79
CA GLN A 88 16.76 -0.61 -1.94
C GLN A 88 15.56 -1.23 -1.21
N ILE A 89 15.40 -2.54 -1.31
CA ILE A 89 14.33 -3.27 -0.60
C ILE A 89 14.52 -3.14 0.91
N ALA A 90 15.74 -3.34 1.41
CA ALA A 90 16.03 -3.20 2.84
C ALA A 90 15.77 -1.79 3.33
N THR A 91 16.15 -0.77 2.57
CA THR A 91 15.91 0.63 2.90
C THR A 91 14.41 0.93 3.00
N TRP A 92 13.63 0.47 2.02
CA TRP A 92 12.19 0.61 2.04
C TRP A 92 11.56 -0.07 3.25
N ASN A 93 11.90 -1.34 3.47
CA ASN A 93 11.32 -2.12 4.58
C ASN A 93 11.62 -1.47 5.93
N ALA A 94 12.83 -0.98 6.14
CA ALA A 94 13.21 -0.29 7.38
C ALA A 94 12.42 1.01 7.54
N TRP A 95 12.31 1.79 6.47
CA TRP A 95 11.60 3.07 6.50
C TRP A 95 10.11 2.90 6.82
N VAL A 96 9.43 2.01 6.09
CA VAL A 96 7.98 1.84 6.25
C VAL A 96 7.62 1.24 7.60
N SER A 97 8.46 0.32 8.12
CA SER A 97 8.23 -0.31 9.41
C SER A 97 8.33 0.66 10.58
N ALA A 98 9.11 1.73 10.43
CA ALA A 98 9.31 2.73 11.47
C ALA A 98 8.47 4.01 11.27
N ARG A 99 7.81 4.15 10.13
CA ARG A 99 7.11 5.40 9.77
C ARG A 99 5.90 5.62 10.65
N GLN A 100 5.82 6.82 11.24
CA GLN A 100 4.65 7.29 11.97
C GLN A 100 3.78 8.15 11.06
N PRO A 101 2.44 8.14 11.23
CA PRO A 101 1.55 8.99 10.43
C PRO A 101 1.95 10.46 10.57
N ARG A 102 1.90 11.18 9.45
CA ARG A 102 2.23 12.60 9.40
C ARG A 102 3.60 12.91 10.03
N ASN A 103 4.57 12.02 9.81
CA ASN A 103 5.95 12.19 10.27
C ASN A 103 6.07 12.37 11.80
N GLY A 104 5.17 11.74 12.54
CA GLY A 104 5.13 11.83 14.01
C GLY A 104 4.34 13.01 14.55
N ASP A 105 3.77 13.85 13.68
CA ASP A 105 2.88 14.94 14.10
C ASP A 105 1.49 14.37 14.41
N ARG A 106 1.24 14.10 15.69
CA ARG A 106 0.00 13.47 16.13
C ARG A 106 -1.22 14.38 15.91
N VAL A 107 -1.05 15.69 16.00
CA VAL A 107 -2.14 16.64 15.75
C VAL A 107 -2.57 16.56 14.28
N ALA A 108 -1.62 16.58 13.35
CA ALA A 108 -1.90 16.44 11.93
C ALA A 108 -2.49 15.05 11.61
N ALA A 109 -2.02 13.99 12.28
CA ALA A 109 -2.55 12.64 12.10
C ALA A 109 -4.02 12.56 12.54
N LEU A 110 -4.40 13.24 13.63
CA LEU A 110 -5.79 13.30 14.10
C LEU A 110 -6.70 14.04 13.12
N GLU A 111 -6.19 14.98 12.37
CA GLU A 111 -6.96 15.63 11.29
C GLU A 111 -7.29 14.66 10.17
N SER A 112 -6.34 13.80 9.81
CA SER A 112 -6.53 12.77 8.77
C SER A 112 -7.37 11.58 9.26
N TYR A 113 -7.19 11.20 10.52
CA TYR A 113 -7.82 10.05 11.14
C TYR A 113 -8.38 10.45 12.52
N PRO A 114 -9.58 11.12 12.56
CA PRO A 114 -10.14 11.60 13.83
C PRO A 114 -10.30 10.51 14.89
N TRP A 115 -10.55 9.26 14.47
CA TRP A 115 -10.70 8.12 15.38
C TRP A 115 -9.41 7.76 16.11
N LEU A 116 -8.23 8.26 15.69
CA LEU A 116 -6.97 8.01 16.40
C LEU A 116 -7.00 8.49 17.84
N GLY A 117 -7.87 9.44 18.18
CA GLY A 117 -8.06 9.88 19.56
C GLY A 117 -8.54 8.76 20.49
N GLU A 118 -9.21 7.75 19.94
CA GLU A 118 -9.68 6.56 20.66
C GLU A 118 -8.63 5.44 20.68
N ARG A 119 -7.57 5.56 19.89
CA ARG A 119 -6.53 4.54 19.74
C ARG A 119 -5.14 5.14 19.90
N PRO A 120 -4.81 5.64 21.11
CA PRO A 120 -3.47 6.20 21.36
C PRO A 120 -2.36 5.16 21.27
N ASP A 121 -2.70 3.86 21.31
CA ASP A 121 -1.77 2.75 21.12
C ASP A 121 -1.25 2.64 19.67
N LEU A 122 -2.00 3.14 18.69
CA LEU A 122 -1.59 3.06 17.28
C LEU A 122 -0.65 4.22 16.94
N GLN A 123 0.62 3.90 16.76
CA GLN A 123 1.68 4.87 16.47
C GLN A 123 2.31 4.69 15.08
N LEU A 124 2.27 3.48 14.53
CA LEU A 124 2.91 3.16 13.26
C LEU A 124 1.93 3.29 12.10
N GLY A 125 2.40 3.84 10.99
CA GLY A 125 1.58 4.07 9.80
C GLY A 125 0.92 2.82 9.26
N LEU A 126 1.63 1.70 9.24
CA LEU A 126 1.07 0.43 8.76
C LEU A 126 -0.13 -0.02 9.59
N ASP A 127 -0.08 0.15 10.92
CA ASP A 127 -1.17 -0.22 11.81
C ASP A 127 -2.35 0.74 11.71
N VAL A 128 -2.06 2.04 11.53
CA VAL A 128 -3.10 3.06 11.32
C VAL A 128 -3.88 2.77 10.03
N LEU A 129 -3.20 2.40 8.95
CA LEU A 129 -3.86 2.07 7.69
C LEU A 129 -4.76 0.83 7.83
N GLU A 130 -4.33 -0.19 8.56
CA GLU A 130 -5.15 -1.39 8.78
C GLU A 130 -6.43 -1.04 9.54
N GLU A 131 -6.32 -0.26 10.61
CA GLU A 131 -7.49 0.15 11.39
C GLU A 131 -8.42 1.06 10.58
N ASP A 132 -7.85 1.93 9.75
CA ASP A 132 -8.64 2.78 8.87
C ASP A 132 -9.47 1.95 7.88
N ASP A 133 -8.87 0.91 7.29
CA ASP A 133 -9.59 -0.04 6.43
C ASP A 133 -10.76 -0.68 7.18
N ASN A 134 -10.51 -1.17 8.39
CA ASN A 134 -11.52 -1.84 9.20
C ASN A 134 -12.70 -0.91 9.49
N ARG A 135 -12.43 0.33 9.86
CA ARG A 135 -13.46 1.32 10.17
C ARG A 135 -14.23 1.75 8.93
N TYR A 136 -13.54 1.93 7.81
CA TYR A 136 -14.18 2.32 6.55
C TYR A 136 -15.22 1.30 6.11
N PHE A 137 -14.86 0.02 6.10
CA PHE A 137 -15.77 -1.03 5.63
C PHE A 137 -16.81 -1.41 6.68
N ALA A 138 -16.51 -1.33 7.97
CA ALA A 138 -17.49 -1.55 9.02
C ALA A 138 -18.64 -0.52 8.96
N ALA A 139 -18.32 0.73 8.64
CA ALA A 139 -19.31 1.80 8.54
C ALA A 139 -20.27 1.62 7.34
N ARG A 140 -19.96 0.72 6.40
CA ARG A 140 -20.70 0.50 5.16
C ARG A 140 -21.45 -0.82 5.12
N THR A 141 -21.37 -1.62 6.14
CA THR A 141 -22.09 -2.91 6.22
C THR A 141 -23.43 -2.81 6.95
#